data_d5babb47f89fde43a865ecbfddce31aa
#
_entry.id   d5babb47f89fde43a865ecbfddce31aa
#
_cell.length_a   1.000
_cell.length_b   1.000
_cell.length_c   1.000
_cell.angle_alpha   90.00
_cell.angle_beta   90.00
_cell.angle_gamma   90.00
#
_symmetry.space_group_name_H-M   'P 1'
#
loop_
_entity.id
_entity.type
_entity.pdbx_description
1 polymer ?
#
loop_
_entity_poly.entity_id
_entity_poly.type
_entity_poly.pdbx_seq_one_letter_code
_entity_poly.pdbx_strand_id
1 'polypeptide(L)'
;QQNDEESFRKFADAENDFERIWQLFDRFIAIALDFGPKLTSTLFIMQFESPQGIREAVHALDDLFATLAKNCAKSGIIETEEPPELLSHIATDLIIHELYVWCSQNGNFCLRERARQYAEVAYHVKPQYRMSPEQRAAL
;
A
#
# COMPACT_ATOMS: atom_id res chain seq x y z
N GLN A 1 7.92 16.61 11.56
CA GLN A 1 6.64 17.29 11.85
C GLN A 1 5.93 17.76 10.58
N GLN A 2 6.61 18.49 9.67
CA GLN A 2 6.02 19.03 8.45
C GLN A 2 5.54 17.92 7.48
N ASN A 3 6.29 16.84 7.35
CA ASN A 3 5.92 15.67 6.52
C ASN A 3 4.73 14.90 7.09
N ASP A 4 4.60 14.85 8.42
CA ASP A 4 3.51 14.15 9.08
C ASP A 4 2.18 14.92 8.93
N GLU A 5 2.21 16.24 9.03
CA GLU A 5 1.04 17.08 8.81
C GLU A 5 0.55 17.04 7.36
N GLU A 6 1.48 17.06 6.40
CA GLU A 6 1.15 16.93 4.98
C GLU A 6 0.56 15.56 4.66
N SER A 7 1.15 14.50 5.18
CA SER A 7 0.64 13.13 5.01
C SER A 7 -0.75 12.95 5.61
N PHE A 8 -0.98 13.52 6.80
CA PHE A 8 -2.29 13.49 7.44
C PHE A 8 -3.33 14.27 6.63
N ARG A 9 -2.96 15.43 6.10
CA ARG A 9 -3.83 16.24 5.25
C ARG A 9 -4.20 15.51 3.96
N LYS A 10 -3.24 14.90 3.28
CA LYS A 10 -3.47 14.08 2.09
C LYS A 10 -4.44 12.93 2.37
N PHE A 11 -4.29 12.28 3.51
CA PHE A 11 -5.18 11.22 3.94
C PHE A 11 -6.59 11.73 4.21
N ALA A 12 -6.73 12.83 4.94
CA ALA A 12 -8.03 13.42 5.27
C ALA A 12 -8.77 13.93 4.03
N ASP A 13 -8.03 14.54 3.10
CA ASP A 13 -8.58 15.17 1.89
C ASP A 13 -8.67 14.19 0.70
N ALA A 14 -8.37 12.93 0.89
CA ALA A 14 -8.45 11.93 -0.17
C ALA A 14 -9.88 11.85 -0.74
N GLU A 15 -9.98 11.62 -2.05
CA GLU A 15 -11.23 11.63 -2.80
C GLU A 15 -12.24 10.58 -2.31
N ASN A 16 -11.74 9.42 -1.86
CA ASN A 16 -12.55 8.31 -1.35
C ASN A 16 -11.73 7.39 -0.45
N ASP A 17 -12.38 6.38 0.12
CA ASP A 17 -11.73 5.48 1.06
C ASP A 17 -10.67 4.57 0.41
N PHE A 18 -10.79 4.25 -0.88
CA PHE A 18 -9.73 3.53 -1.58
C PHE A 18 -8.47 4.39 -1.72
N GLU A 19 -8.61 5.67 -2.03
CA GLU A 19 -7.47 6.59 -2.07
C GLU A 19 -6.83 6.75 -0.67
N ARG A 20 -7.60 6.62 0.41
CA ARG A 20 -7.06 6.57 1.78
C ARG A 20 -6.24 5.30 2.02
N ILE A 21 -6.72 4.15 1.57
CA ILE A 21 -5.96 2.90 1.60
C ILE A 21 -4.63 3.09 0.84
N TRP A 22 -4.69 3.67 -0.35
CA TRP A 22 -3.50 3.94 -1.15
C TRP A 22 -2.51 4.85 -0.43
N GLN A 23 -2.98 5.91 0.23
CA GLN A 23 -2.11 6.80 1.00
C GLN A 23 -1.35 6.06 2.11
N LEU A 24 -1.98 5.08 2.74
CA LEU A 24 -1.30 4.26 3.75
C LEU A 24 -0.19 3.40 3.13
N PHE A 25 -0.45 2.75 2.01
CA PHE A 25 0.58 1.99 1.30
C PHE A 25 1.70 2.91 0.79
N ASP A 26 1.34 4.04 0.21
CA ASP A 26 2.32 4.98 -0.35
C ASP A 26 3.27 5.53 0.71
N ARG A 27 2.82 5.67 1.94
CA ARG A 27 3.68 6.07 3.05
C ARG A 27 4.80 5.06 3.31
N PHE A 28 4.49 3.77 3.31
CA PHE A 28 5.51 2.72 3.43
C PHE A 28 6.45 2.70 2.24
N ILE A 29 5.91 2.85 1.04
CA ILE A 29 6.69 2.91 -0.18
C ILE A 29 7.65 4.11 -0.16
N ALA A 30 7.18 5.27 0.28
CA ALA A 30 8.01 6.47 0.40
C ALA A 30 9.22 6.25 1.31
N ILE A 31 9.03 5.55 2.44
CA ILE A 31 10.12 5.20 3.35
C ILE A 31 11.16 4.34 2.64
N ALA A 32 10.72 3.31 1.90
CA ALA A 32 11.62 2.45 1.14
C ALA A 32 12.37 3.20 0.04
N LEU A 33 11.70 4.13 -0.66
CA LEU A 33 12.33 4.96 -1.68
C LEU A 33 13.39 5.89 -1.08
N ASP A 34 13.13 6.45 0.10
CA ASP A 34 14.09 7.31 0.79
C ASP A 34 15.32 6.54 1.26
N PHE A 35 15.13 5.32 1.76
CA PHE A 35 16.24 4.48 2.22
C PHE A 35 17.03 3.88 1.07
N GLY A 36 16.40 3.65 -0.07
CA GLY A 36 17.01 2.95 -1.21
C GLY A 36 16.97 1.42 -1.06
N PRO A 37 17.22 0.70 -2.16
CA PRO A 37 17.04 -0.76 -2.18
C PRO A 37 18.02 -1.51 -1.27
N LYS A 38 19.24 -1.03 -1.12
CA LYS A 38 20.26 -1.70 -0.31
C LYS A 38 19.94 -1.65 1.18
N LEU A 39 19.59 -0.47 1.72
CA LEU A 39 19.23 -0.33 3.12
C LEU A 39 17.89 -1.02 3.41
N THR A 40 16.94 -0.91 2.50
CA THR A 40 15.64 -1.60 2.62
C THR A 40 15.83 -3.12 2.68
N SER A 41 16.71 -3.69 1.85
CA SER A 41 17.07 -5.11 1.91
C SER A 41 17.62 -5.51 3.29
N THR A 42 18.50 -4.69 3.84
CA THR A 42 19.09 -4.92 5.17
C THR A 42 18.00 -4.95 6.25
N LEU A 43 17.05 -4.04 6.18
CA LEU A 43 15.92 -4.01 7.11
C LEU A 43 15.05 -5.26 6.99
N PHE A 44 14.81 -5.77 5.79
CA PHE A 44 14.11 -7.05 5.60
C PHE A 44 14.83 -8.22 6.27
N ILE A 45 16.16 -8.31 6.11
CA ILE A 45 16.95 -9.36 6.75
C ILE A 45 16.85 -9.25 8.28
N MET A 46 16.99 -8.07 8.82
CA MET A 46 16.82 -7.82 10.26
C MET A 46 15.44 -8.23 10.75
N GLN A 47 14.43 -8.07 9.92
CA GLN A 47 13.08 -8.49 10.21
C GLN A 47 12.97 -9.99 10.41
N PHE A 48 13.60 -10.80 9.61
CA PHE A 48 13.60 -12.26 9.78
C PHE A 48 14.28 -12.71 11.07
N GLU A 49 15.25 -11.93 11.55
CA GLU A 49 15.98 -12.21 12.79
C GLU A 49 15.19 -11.78 14.04
N SER A 50 14.23 -10.85 13.91
CA SER A 50 13.41 -10.36 15.02
C SER A 50 11.93 -10.27 14.60
N PRO A 51 11.27 -11.42 14.41
CA PRO A 51 9.94 -11.46 13.80
C PRO A 51 8.83 -10.80 14.61
N GLN A 52 9.01 -10.63 15.94
CA GLN A 52 7.95 -10.13 16.81
C GLN A 52 7.67 -8.62 16.62
N GLY A 53 8.70 -7.79 16.52
CA GLY A 53 8.55 -6.35 16.33
C GLY A 53 7.89 -5.97 15.01
N ILE A 54 8.02 -6.83 13.99
CA ILE A 54 7.43 -6.62 12.67
C ILE A 54 5.97 -6.99 12.65
N ARG A 55 5.61 -8.11 13.28
CA ARG A 55 4.20 -8.48 13.43
C ARG A 55 3.42 -7.33 14.04
N GLU A 56 3.94 -6.73 15.10
CA GLU A 56 3.30 -5.59 15.76
C GLU A 56 3.19 -4.38 14.81
N ALA A 57 4.24 -4.05 14.07
CA ALA A 57 4.24 -2.93 13.14
C ALA A 57 3.31 -3.17 11.94
N VAL A 58 3.33 -4.38 11.36
CA VAL A 58 2.47 -4.75 10.23
C VAL A 58 1.01 -4.80 10.64
N HIS A 59 0.70 -5.34 11.83
CA HIS A 59 -0.67 -5.49 12.29
C HIS A 59 -1.27 -4.23 12.91
N ALA A 60 -0.45 -3.22 13.25
CA ALA A 60 -0.94 -1.97 13.84
C ALA A 60 -1.98 -1.25 12.96
N LEU A 61 -1.96 -1.44 11.65
CA LEU A 61 -2.89 -0.82 10.72
C LEU A 61 -3.96 -1.78 10.18
N ASP A 62 -3.96 -3.05 10.60
CA ASP A 62 -4.90 -4.05 10.06
C ASP A 62 -6.35 -3.64 10.26
N ASP A 63 -6.71 -3.15 11.43
CA ASP A 63 -8.08 -2.70 11.73
C ASP A 63 -8.50 -1.51 10.88
N LEU A 64 -7.58 -0.57 10.64
CA LEU A 64 -7.86 0.57 9.78
C LEU A 64 -8.06 0.14 8.32
N PHE A 65 -7.18 -0.72 7.80
CA PHE A 65 -7.34 -1.28 6.46
C PHE A 65 -8.66 -2.04 6.31
N ALA A 66 -9.01 -2.86 7.30
CA ALA A 66 -10.26 -3.60 7.29
C ALA A 66 -11.48 -2.67 7.27
N THR A 67 -11.46 -1.62 8.08
CA THR A 67 -12.55 -0.62 8.14
C THR A 67 -12.69 0.12 6.81
N LEU A 68 -11.59 0.58 6.24
CA LEU A 68 -11.59 1.28 4.95
C LEU A 68 -12.07 0.37 3.82
N ALA A 69 -11.62 -0.89 3.80
CA ALA A 69 -12.04 -1.86 2.79
C ALA A 69 -13.55 -2.16 2.88
N LYS A 70 -14.09 -2.31 4.08
CA LYS A 70 -15.54 -2.48 4.30
C LYS A 70 -16.32 -1.26 3.80
N ASN A 71 -15.83 -0.07 4.07
CA ASN A 71 -16.44 1.16 3.60
C ASN A 71 -16.42 1.24 2.06
N CYS A 72 -15.32 0.83 1.42
CA CYS A 72 -15.23 0.75 -0.03
C CYS A 72 -16.28 -0.22 -0.62
N ALA A 73 -16.48 -1.37 0.01
CA ALA A 73 -17.49 -2.33 -0.44
C ALA A 73 -18.91 -1.76 -0.30
N LYS A 74 -19.20 -1.09 0.82
CA LYS A 74 -20.51 -0.45 1.06
C LYS A 74 -20.81 0.68 0.10
N SER A 75 -19.81 1.51 -0.22
CA SER A 75 -19.99 2.65 -1.12
C SER A 75 -19.85 2.29 -2.60
N GLY A 76 -19.61 1.01 -2.93
CA GLY A 76 -19.54 0.56 -4.30
C GLY A 76 -18.25 0.89 -5.04
N ILE A 77 -17.18 1.26 -4.33
CA ILE A 77 -15.86 1.51 -4.92
C ILE A 77 -15.19 0.21 -5.32
N ILE A 78 -15.32 -0.82 -4.48
CA ILE A 78 -14.88 -2.17 -4.76
C ILE A 78 -16.07 -3.10 -4.91
N GLU A 79 -15.93 -4.11 -5.77
CA GLU A 79 -16.94 -5.11 -6.02
C GLU A 79 -16.34 -6.50 -5.75
N THR A 80 -16.84 -7.16 -4.70
CA THR A 80 -16.29 -8.44 -4.28
C THR A 80 -17.35 -9.28 -3.57
N GLU A 81 -17.31 -10.60 -3.79
CA GLU A 81 -18.05 -11.59 -3.01
C GLU A 81 -17.25 -12.06 -1.80
N GLU A 82 -15.94 -11.79 -1.77
CA GLU A 82 -15.07 -12.14 -0.68
C GLU A 82 -15.15 -11.11 0.45
N PRO A 83 -14.81 -11.50 1.69
CA PRO A 83 -14.70 -10.54 2.78
C PRO A 83 -13.69 -9.43 2.43
N PRO A 84 -14.05 -8.14 2.58
CA PRO A 84 -13.12 -7.06 2.23
C PRO A 84 -11.78 -7.11 2.99
N GLU A 85 -11.77 -7.65 4.21
CA GLU A 85 -10.55 -7.84 5.01
C GLU A 85 -9.55 -8.78 4.31
N LEU A 86 -10.08 -9.81 3.64
CA LEU A 86 -9.24 -10.74 2.89
C LEU A 86 -8.53 -10.04 1.74
N LEU A 87 -9.23 -9.14 1.04
CA LEU A 87 -8.62 -8.35 -0.03
C LEU A 87 -7.46 -7.48 0.50
N SER A 88 -7.61 -6.91 1.70
CA SER A 88 -6.55 -6.14 2.35
C SER A 88 -5.33 -6.99 2.65
N HIS A 89 -5.51 -8.21 3.14
CA HIS A 89 -4.40 -9.13 3.39
C HIS A 89 -3.67 -9.49 2.09
N ILE A 90 -4.41 -9.80 1.04
CA ILE A 90 -3.83 -10.12 -0.27
C ILE A 90 -3.06 -8.92 -0.83
N ALA A 91 -3.64 -7.73 -0.77
CA ALA A 91 -2.99 -6.51 -1.25
C ALA A 91 -1.69 -6.22 -0.49
N THR A 92 -1.72 -6.35 0.83
CA THR A 92 -0.53 -6.15 1.68
C THR A 92 0.57 -7.12 1.31
N ASP A 93 0.26 -8.41 1.17
CA ASP A 93 1.23 -9.44 0.81
C ASP A 93 1.85 -9.20 -0.57
N LEU A 94 1.03 -8.80 -1.55
CA LEU A 94 1.50 -8.50 -2.90
C LEU A 94 2.43 -7.28 -2.91
N ILE A 95 2.10 -6.24 -2.17
CA ILE A 95 2.90 -5.01 -2.12
C ILE A 95 4.23 -5.25 -1.39
N ILE A 96 4.22 -6.01 -0.30
CA ILE A 96 5.45 -6.44 0.39
C ILE A 96 6.32 -7.27 -0.56
N HIS A 97 5.73 -8.19 -1.32
CA HIS A 97 6.48 -8.98 -2.30
C HIS A 97 7.10 -8.10 -3.39
N GLU A 98 6.35 -7.12 -3.90
CA GLU A 98 6.87 -6.19 -4.91
C GLU A 98 8.01 -5.33 -4.37
N LEU A 99 7.94 -4.95 -3.10
CA LEU A 99 9.03 -4.26 -2.43
C LEU A 99 10.29 -5.14 -2.39
N TYR A 100 10.13 -6.44 -2.08
CA TYR A 100 11.22 -7.40 -2.14
C TYR A 100 11.81 -7.52 -3.55
N VAL A 101 10.97 -7.64 -4.58
CA VAL A 101 11.42 -7.70 -5.97
C VAL A 101 12.17 -6.44 -6.36
N TRP A 102 11.66 -5.27 -5.97
CA TRP A 102 12.32 -3.99 -6.22
C TRP A 102 13.72 -3.93 -5.60
N CYS A 103 13.86 -4.39 -4.36
CA CYS A 103 15.16 -4.49 -3.70
C CYS A 103 16.11 -5.45 -4.46
N SER A 104 15.61 -6.63 -4.86
CA SER A 104 16.42 -7.65 -5.54
C SER A 104 16.90 -7.21 -6.93
N GLN A 105 16.17 -6.29 -7.55
CA GLN A 105 16.51 -5.69 -8.84
C GLN A 105 17.21 -4.33 -8.72
N ASN A 106 17.68 -4.01 -7.53
CA ASN A 106 18.38 -2.76 -7.24
C ASN A 106 17.58 -1.50 -7.62
N GLY A 107 16.26 -1.54 -7.43
CA GLY A 107 15.38 -0.40 -7.65
C GLY A 107 15.17 0.01 -9.11
N ASN A 108 15.23 -0.95 -10.05
CA ASN A 108 15.24 -0.64 -11.48
C ASN A 108 13.86 -0.44 -12.12
N PHE A 109 12.80 -0.37 -11.33
CA PHE A 109 11.45 -0.05 -11.83
C PHE A 109 10.72 0.91 -10.87
N CYS A 110 9.62 1.48 -11.34
CA CYS A 110 8.80 2.37 -10.51
C CYS A 110 7.94 1.55 -9.55
N LEU A 111 8.36 1.51 -8.29
CA LEU A 111 7.66 0.76 -7.24
C LEU A 111 6.23 1.28 -7.02
N ARG A 112 6.04 2.61 -7.00
CA ARG A 112 4.72 3.22 -6.81
C ARG A 112 3.72 2.82 -7.88
N GLU A 113 4.14 2.88 -9.13
CA GLU A 113 3.28 2.53 -10.27
C GLU A 113 2.82 1.08 -10.20
N ARG A 114 3.76 0.16 -9.93
CA ARG A 114 3.45 -1.26 -9.84
C ARG A 114 2.59 -1.57 -8.62
N ALA A 115 2.92 -1.01 -7.45
CA ALA A 115 2.12 -1.20 -6.24
C ALA A 115 0.69 -0.68 -6.41
N ARG A 116 0.51 0.46 -7.08
CA ARG A 116 -0.83 0.99 -7.38
C ARG A 116 -1.64 0.04 -8.26
N GLN A 117 -1.05 -0.51 -9.30
CA GLN A 117 -1.73 -1.50 -10.14
C GLN A 117 -2.15 -2.72 -9.34
N TYR A 118 -1.27 -3.23 -8.50
CA TYR A 118 -1.55 -4.41 -7.68
C TYR A 118 -2.65 -4.13 -6.66
N ALA A 119 -2.63 -2.97 -6.02
CA ALA A 119 -3.68 -2.58 -5.08
C ALA A 119 -5.05 -2.50 -5.77
N GLU A 120 -5.13 -1.90 -6.94
CA GLU A 120 -6.39 -1.80 -7.69
C GLU A 120 -6.95 -3.17 -8.05
N VAL A 121 -6.11 -4.09 -8.48
CA VAL A 121 -6.52 -5.45 -8.83
C VAL A 121 -6.89 -6.27 -7.59
N ALA A 122 -6.05 -6.24 -6.56
CA ALA A 122 -6.26 -7.01 -5.33
C ALA A 122 -7.54 -6.61 -4.60
N TYR A 123 -7.87 -5.33 -4.60
CA TYR A 123 -9.09 -4.82 -3.98
C TYR A 123 -10.32 -4.89 -4.89
N HIS A 124 -10.20 -5.39 -6.11
CA HIS A 124 -11.31 -5.43 -7.07
C HIS A 124 -11.94 -4.04 -7.26
N VAL A 125 -11.10 -3.02 -7.37
CA VAL A 125 -11.56 -1.64 -7.57
C VAL A 125 -12.28 -1.52 -8.91
N LYS A 126 -13.45 -0.90 -8.91
CA LYS A 126 -14.18 -0.66 -10.15
C LYS A 126 -13.40 0.24 -11.12
N PRO A 127 -13.54 0.03 -12.45
CA PRO A 127 -12.74 0.78 -13.42
C PRO A 127 -12.80 2.30 -13.28
N GLN A 128 -13.95 2.86 -12.93
CA GLN A 128 -14.11 4.31 -12.78
C GLN A 128 -13.32 4.91 -11.60
N TYR A 129 -12.87 4.09 -10.66
CA TYR A 129 -12.07 4.50 -9.50
C TYR A 129 -10.58 4.18 -9.65
N ARG A 130 -10.19 3.55 -10.75
CA ARG A 130 -8.79 3.26 -11.04
C ARG A 130 -8.10 4.47 -11.67
N MET A 131 -6.81 4.58 -11.42
CA MET A 131 -5.98 5.56 -12.12
C MET A 131 -5.88 5.24 -13.61
N SER A 132 -5.89 6.26 -14.44
CA SER A 132 -5.52 6.12 -15.85
C SER A 132 -4.03 5.77 -15.98
N PRO A 133 -3.58 5.23 -17.14
CA PRO A 133 -2.16 5.01 -17.38
C PRO A 133 -1.32 6.28 -17.18
N GLU A 134 -1.83 7.44 -17.57
CA GLU A 134 -1.15 8.74 -17.42
C GLU A 134 -1.02 9.14 -15.96
N GLN A 135 -2.08 9.00 -15.17
CA GLN A 135 -2.06 9.27 -13.73
C GLN A 135 -1.07 8.35 -13.01
N ARG A 136 -1.06 7.07 -13.38
CA ARG A 136 -0.17 6.08 -12.80
C ARG A 136 1.30 6.36 -13.13
N ALA A 137 1.58 6.73 -14.39
CA ALA A 137 2.93 7.08 -14.82
C ALA A 137 3.47 8.34 -14.13
N ALA A 138 2.60 9.19 -13.58
CA ALA A 138 2.97 10.40 -12.86
C ALA A 138 3.32 10.14 -11.37
N LEU A 139 3.13 8.91 -10.89
CA LEU A 139 3.52 8.54 -9.53
C LEU A 139 5.05 8.46 -9.42
#